data_126e1ca9129f8461ee238a38bc2006ec
#
_entry.id   126e1ca9129f8461ee238a38bc2006ec
#
_cell.length_a   1.000
_cell.length_b   1.000
_cell.length_c   1.000
_cell.angle_alpha   90.00
_cell.angle_beta   90.00
_cell.angle_gamma   90.00
#
_symmetry.space_group_name_H-M   'P 1'
#
loop_
_entity.id
_entity.type
_entity.pdbx_description
1 polymer ?
#
loop_
_entity_poly.entity_id
_entity_poly.type
_entity_poly.pdbx_seq_one_letter_code
_entity_poly.pdbx_strand_id
1 'polypeptide(L)'
;MKKILAIALLVLTVVSLTSCKNKKKAADADDPNVIVLFDGSSTDGWRGYDKTTLPTAWTIEDGCLKINGSGNGEAGAKDGGDIIYDRKFKNFELSFEWKVGKGSNSGVFYLAQEVPGEPIYISAPEYQILDNANHPDAMLGVDGNRQSASLYDMIPAKPQNSKPWGEWNTGKIMVYKGTVVHYQNGQNVLEYHLWTPQWKELLDASKFSQDKWPLAYDLLINCGGEEHEGYIGLQDHGDDVWYRNIKIKILD
;
A
#
# COMPACT_ATOMS: atom_id res chain seq x y z
N MET A 1 -42.95 -11.89 56.05
CA MET A 1 -42.45 -10.72 55.35
C MET A 1 -41.03 -10.98 54.97
N LYS A 2 -40.74 -11.41 53.71
CA LYS A 2 -39.40 -11.65 53.21
C LYS A 2 -39.05 -10.49 52.22
N LYS A 3 -38.05 -9.68 52.55
CA LYS A 3 -37.53 -8.61 51.69
C LYS A 3 -36.60 -9.22 50.67
N ILE A 4 -36.93 -9.09 49.38
CA ILE A 4 -36.10 -9.46 48.27
C ILE A 4 -35.23 -8.25 47.93
N LEU A 5 -33.93 -8.39 48.07
CA LEU A 5 -32.94 -7.38 47.70
C LEU A 5 -32.54 -7.60 46.23
N ALA A 6 -32.94 -6.70 45.35
CA ALA A 6 -32.53 -6.72 43.95
C ALA A 6 -31.13 -6.08 43.81
N ILE A 7 -30.14 -6.87 43.43
CA ILE A 7 -28.80 -6.39 43.09
C ILE A 7 -28.81 -6.07 41.59
N ALA A 8 -28.71 -4.78 41.26
CA ALA A 8 -28.54 -4.32 39.90
C ALA A 8 -27.06 -4.52 39.51
N LEU A 9 -26.79 -5.41 38.58
CA LEU A 9 -25.47 -5.64 38.00
C LEU A 9 -25.23 -4.60 36.91
N LEU A 10 -24.43 -3.60 37.21
CA LEU A 10 -23.98 -2.58 36.23
C LEU A 10 -22.89 -3.18 35.33
N VAL A 11 -23.25 -3.58 34.12
CA VAL A 11 -22.27 -4.02 33.12
C VAL A 11 -21.60 -2.79 32.51
N LEU A 12 -20.38 -2.50 32.95
CA LEU A 12 -19.53 -1.49 32.32
C LEU A 12 -18.95 -2.08 31.04
N THR A 13 -19.54 -1.72 29.90
CA THR A 13 -18.89 -1.98 28.59
C THR A 13 -17.70 -1.03 28.42
N VAL A 14 -16.51 -1.54 28.62
CA VAL A 14 -15.28 -0.84 28.26
C VAL A 14 -15.14 -0.89 26.75
N VAL A 15 -15.52 0.19 26.06
CA VAL A 15 -15.17 0.43 24.66
C VAL A 15 -13.68 0.74 24.64
N SER A 16 -12.87 -0.23 24.24
CA SER A 16 -11.45 -0.02 23.99
C SER A 16 -11.28 0.83 22.73
N LEU A 17 -11.15 2.13 22.89
CA LEU A 17 -10.65 3.05 21.87
C LEU A 17 -9.19 2.65 21.57
N THR A 18 -9.00 1.84 20.52
CA THR A 18 -7.66 1.56 19.98
C THR A 18 -7.19 2.80 19.21
N SER A 19 -6.71 3.79 19.95
CA SER A 19 -6.02 4.95 19.43
C SER A 19 -4.78 4.51 18.66
N CYS A 20 -4.52 5.11 17.49
CA CYS A 20 -3.27 4.95 16.72
C CYS A 20 -2.01 5.40 17.49
N LYS A 21 -2.08 5.64 18.80
CA LYS A 21 -0.95 6.05 19.62
C LYS A 21 0.16 5.00 19.62
N ASN A 22 1.27 5.37 19.01
CA ASN A 22 2.51 4.60 18.84
C ASN A 22 3.06 4.01 20.14
N LYS A 23 3.21 2.68 20.20
CA LYS A 23 4.00 1.97 21.22
C LYS A 23 5.36 1.42 20.71
N LYS A 24 5.83 1.78 19.50
CA LYS A 24 7.13 1.35 18.97
C LYS A 24 7.94 2.53 18.41
N LYS A 25 8.30 3.49 19.26
CA LYS A 25 9.15 4.63 18.86
C LYS A 25 10.64 4.45 19.20
N ALA A 26 11.10 3.30 19.71
CA ALA A 26 12.40 3.22 20.39
C ALA A 26 13.56 2.53 19.64
N ALA A 27 13.32 1.83 18.51
CA ALA A 27 14.39 1.06 17.86
C ALA A 27 14.93 1.67 16.54
N ASP A 28 14.14 2.50 15.85
CA ASP A 28 14.54 3.05 14.54
C ASP A 28 14.99 4.51 14.59
N ALA A 29 14.87 5.17 15.73
CA ALA A 29 15.15 6.63 15.88
C ALA A 29 16.64 6.99 15.72
N ASP A 30 17.54 6.02 15.81
CA ASP A 30 18.99 6.24 15.78
C ASP A 30 19.70 5.67 14.54
N ASP A 31 18.98 5.00 13.60
CA ASP A 31 19.57 4.51 12.35
C ASP A 31 19.55 5.65 11.30
N PRO A 32 20.72 6.20 10.90
CA PRO A 32 20.78 7.31 9.93
C PRO A 32 20.24 6.93 8.53
N ASN A 33 20.11 5.64 8.25
CA ASN A 33 19.59 5.14 6.97
C ASN A 33 18.06 5.02 6.99
N VAL A 34 17.40 5.27 8.12
CA VAL A 34 15.93 5.20 8.22
C VAL A 34 15.33 6.60 8.07
N ILE A 35 14.43 6.72 7.09
CA ILE A 35 13.64 7.92 6.84
C ILE A 35 12.18 7.61 7.19
N VAL A 36 11.59 8.43 8.04
CA VAL A 36 10.17 8.34 8.36
C VAL A 36 9.40 9.12 7.29
N LEU A 37 8.59 8.41 6.50
CA LEU A 37 7.76 9.02 5.46
C LEU A 37 6.42 9.50 6.02
N PHE A 38 5.92 8.84 7.07
CA PHE A 38 4.70 9.25 7.79
C PHE A 38 4.71 8.69 9.21
N ASP A 39 4.58 9.55 10.22
CA ASP A 39 4.56 9.20 11.66
C ASP A 39 3.22 9.46 12.35
N GLY A 40 2.23 9.93 11.61
CA GLY A 40 0.90 10.26 12.12
C GLY A 40 0.69 11.74 12.44
N SER A 41 1.69 12.60 12.26
CA SER A 41 1.63 14.02 12.66
C SER A 41 1.56 14.99 11.49
N SER A 42 2.20 14.68 10.36
CA SER A 42 2.27 15.56 9.17
C SER A 42 2.22 14.75 7.87
N THR A 43 1.73 15.39 6.81
CA THR A 43 1.81 14.91 5.43
C THR A 43 2.97 15.54 4.66
N ASP A 44 3.92 16.16 5.36
CA ASP A 44 5.10 16.75 4.73
C ASP A 44 5.85 15.73 3.88
N GLY A 45 6.27 16.15 2.70
CA GLY A 45 6.91 15.28 1.71
C GLY A 45 5.94 14.49 0.84
N TRP A 46 4.64 14.50 1.11
CA TRP A 46 3.62 13.89 0.25
C TRP A 46 2.94 14.91 -0.65
N ARG A 47 2.75 14.56 -1.91
CA ARG A 47 1.96 15.32 -2.89
C ARG A 47 1.16 14.38 -3.79
N GLY A 48 0.20 14.92 -4.52
CA GLY A 48 -0.47 14.14 -5.56
C GLY A 48 0.48 13.75 -6.68
N TYR A 49 0.27 12.57 -7.25
CA TYR A 49 0.91 12.14 -8.50
C TYR A 49 0.46 13.09 -9.62
N ASP A 50 1.42 13.57 -10.43
CA ASP A 50 1.20 14.61 -11.46
C ASP A 50 0.55 15.91 -10.90
N LYS A 51 0.81 16.22 -9.60
CA LYS A 51 0.31 17.41 -8.91
C LYS A 51 1.39 18.02 -8.03
N THR A 52 1.21 19.29 -7.65
CA THR A 52 2.13 20.02 -6.76
C THR A 52 1.69 20.06 -5.31
N THR A 53 0.44 19.65 -5.03
CA THR A 53 -0.15 19.66 -3.69
C THR A 53 -0.80 18.31 -3.37
N LEU A 54 -0.96 18.03 -2.08
CA LEU A 54 -1.69 16.85 -1.64
C LEU A 54 -3.20 16.99 -1.97
N PRO A 55 -3.85 15.99 -2.58
CA PRO A 55 -5.30 15.99 -2.78
C PRO A 55 -6.05 15.99 -1.46
N THR A 56 -7.16 16.74 -1.36
CA THR A 56 -7.89 16.95 -0.11
C THR A 56 -8.64 15.73 0.41
N ALA A 57 -8.83 14.69 -0.42
CA ALA A 57 -9.36 13.41 0.02
C ALA A 57 -8.39 12.64 0.94
N TRP A 58 -7.10 12.95 0.90
CA TRP A 58 -6.10 12.43 1.82
C TRP A 58 -6.04 13.28 3.08
N THR A 59 -6.31 12.68 4.23
CA THR A 59 -6.35 13.38 5.53
C THR A 59 -5.58 12.61 6.59
N ILE A 60 -5.31 13.28 7.71
CA ILE A 60 -4.83 12.62 8.93
C ILE A 60 -6.03 12.36 9.84
N GLU A 61 -6.36 11.09 10.07
CA GLU A 61 -7.42 10.66 10.99
C GLU A 61 -6.83 9.75 12.07
N ASP A 62 -6.95 10.13 13.32
CA ASP A 62 -6.42 9.39 14.48
C ASP A 62 -4.93 9.01 14.36
N GLY A 63 -4.11 9.85 13.74
CA GLY A 63 -2.69 9.60 13.49
C GLY A 63 -2.42 8.61 12.36
N CYS A 64 -3.40 8.38 11.49
CA CYS A 64 -3.27 7.59 10.28
C CYS A 64 -3.43 8.46 9.04
N LEU A 65 -2.66 8.21 8.00
CA LEU A 65 -2.89 8.77 6.67
C LEU A 65 -4.06 8.00 6.05
N LYS A 66 -5.15 8.70 5.77
CA LYS A 66 -6.39 8.09 5.27
C LYS A 66 -6.77 8.67 3.92
N ILE A 67 -7.09 7.81 2.97
CA ILE A 67 -7.91 8.18 1.81
C ILE A 67 -9.39 8.07 2.18
N ASN A 68 -10.14 9.15 2.00
CA ASN A 68 -11.57 9.19 2.23
C ASN A 68 -12.29 8.78 0.96
N GLY A 69 -12.75 7.56 0.93
CA GLY A 69 -13.43 6.99 -0.22
C GLY A 69 -14.74 7.72 -0.53
N SER A 70 -15.13 7.67 -1.80
CA SER A 70 -16.41 8.21 -2.30
C SER A 70 -17.34 7.12 -2.84
N GLY A 71 -16.87 5.85 -2.80
CA GLY A 71 -17.59 4.70 -3.34
C GLY A 71 -17.66 4.69 -4.87
N ASN A 72 -16.80 5.45 -5.57
CA ASN A 72 -16.79 5.54 -7.03
C ASN A 72 -15.86 4.50 -7.70
N GLY A 73 -15.23 3.61 -6.92
CA GLY A 73 -14.30 2.61 -7.43
C GLY A 73 -13.12 3.23 -8.18
N GLU A 74 -12.74 2.67 -9.30
CA GLU A 74 -11.58 3.09 -10.12
C GLU A 74 -11.60 4.59 -10.54
N ALA A 75 -12.73 5.26 -10.43
CA ALA A 75 -12.80 6.71 -10.67
C ALA A 75 -12.12 7.55 -9.57
N GLY A 76 -11.70 6.89 -8.48
CA GLY A 76 -11.07 7.52 -7.34
C GLY A 76 -12.03 8.30 -6.44
N ALA A 77 -11.52 8.83 -5.34
CA ALA A 77 -12.25 9.67 -4.42
C ALA A 77 -12.52 11.05 -5.02
N LYS A 78 -13.61 11.69 -4.62
CA LYS A 78 -13.85 13.08 -4.97
C LYS A 78 -12.70 13.93 -4.41
N ASP A 79 -12.13 14.79 -5.25
CA ASP A 79 -10.96 15.62 -4.92
C ASP A 79 -9.74 14.80 -4.47
N GLY A 80 -9.63 13.58 -4.98
CA GLY A 80 -8.60 12.59 -4.70
C GLY A 80 -7.54 12.47 -5.78
N GLY A 81 -7.06 11.26 -5.94
CA GLY A 81 -5.99 10.81 -6.82
C GLY A 81 -4.84 10.20 -6.04
N ASP A 82 -4.02 9.44 -6.74
CA ASP A 82 -2.82 8.82 -6.18
C ASP A 82 -1.87 9.87 -5.60
N ILE A 83 -1.13 9.48 -4.57
CA ILE A 83 -0.12 10.35 -3.96
C ILE A 83 1.25 9.70 -4.01
N ILE A 84 2.29 10.53 -4.05
CA ILE A 84 3.68 10.10 -3.99
C ILE A 84 4.44 10.83 -2.88
N TYR A 85 5.46 10.16 -2.33
CA TYR A 85 6.45 10.83 -1.51
C TYR A 85 7.47 11.50 -2.44
N ASP A 86 7.66 12.82 -2.30
CA ASP A 86 8.42 13.67 -3.25
C ASP A 86 9.94 13.49 -3.18
N ARG A 87 10.36 12.22 -3.20
CA ARG A 87 11.74 11.78 -3.28
C ARG A 87 11.80 10.41 -3.93
N LYS A 88 12.77 10.19 -4.82
CA LYS A 88 13.02 8.89 -5.44
C LYS A 88 13.94 8.02 -4.58
N PHE A 89 13.76 6.71 -4.68
CA PHE A 89 14.53 5.69 -3.97
C PHE A 89 14.93 4.57 -4.92
N LYS A 90 16.12 3.98 -4.67
CA LYS A 90 16.71 2.93 -5.52
C LYS A 90 16.75 1.58 -4.81
N ASN A 91 17.55 1.47 -3.76
CA ASN A 91 17.68 0.28 -2.93
C ASN A 91 17.14 0.58 -1.54
N PHE A 92 16.12 -0.15 -1.09
CA PHE A 92 15.44 0.17 0.17
C PHE A 92 14.64 -1.00 0.74
N GLU A 93 14.32 -0.91 2.03
CA GLU A 93 13.19 -1.59 2.66
C GLU A 93 12.14 -0.55 3.04
N LEU A 94 10.98 -0.60 2.41
CA LEU A 94 9.79 0.17 2.78
C LEU A 94 8.94 -0.66 3.73
N SER A 95 8.61 -0.14 4.90
CA SER A 95 7.71 -0.75 5.87
C SER A 95 6.52 0.16 6.16
N PHE A 96 5.34 -0.44 6.30
CA PHE A 96 4.09 0.27 6.54
C PHE A 96 3.07 -0.64 7.23
N GLU A 97 2.08 -0.02 7.86
CA GLU A 97 0.90 -0.71 8.34
C GLU A 97 -0.32 -0.18 7.57
N TRP A 98 -1.23 -1.08 7.22
CA TRP A 98 -2.42 -0.76 6.45
C TRP A 98 -3.67 -1.42 7.01
N LYS A 99 -4.81 -0.77 6.78
CA LYS A 99 -6.14 -1.24 7.15
C LYS A 99 -7.10 -0.81 6.06
N VAL A 100 -8.00 -1.70 5.65
CA VAL A 100 -9.03 -1.44 4.64
C VAL A 100 -10.42 -1.42 5.26
N GLY A 101 -11.32 -0.65 4.68
CA GLY A 101 -12.76 -0.78 4.89
C GLY A 101 -13.30 -2.05 4.23
N LYS A 102 -14.59 -2.36 4.45
CA LYS A 102 -15.23 -3.50 3.81
C LYS A 102 -15.31 -3.30 2.29
N GLY A 103 -14.77 -4.25 1.54
CA GLY A 103 -14.74 -4.20 0.08
C GLY A 103 -13.83 -3.12 -0.49
N SER A 104 -12.86 -2.62 0.29
CA SER A 104 -11.96 -1.57 -0.16
C SER A 104 -10.74 -2.10 -0.91
N ASN A 105 -10.23 -1.25 -1.83
CA ASN A 105 -9.06 -1.45 -2.66
C ASN A 105 -8.13 -0.24 -2.59
N SER A 106 -6.84 -0.50 -2.62
CA SER A 106 -5.74 0.46 -2.74
C SER A 106 -4.47 -0.27 -3.17
N GLY A 107 -3.34 0.43 -3.27
CA GLY A 107 -2.05 -0.15 -3.61
C GLY A 107 -0.88 0.66 -3.08
N VAL A 108 0.27 0.01 -2.90
CA VAL A 108 1.53 0.68 -2.63
C VAL A 108 2.44 0.49 -3.84
N PHE A 109 2.73 1.61 -4.52
CA PHE A 109 3.60 1.66 -5.68
C PHE A 109 5.05 1.92 -5.27
N TYR A 110 5.97 1.38 -6.03
CA TYR A 110 7.40 1.62 -5.83
C TYR A 110 8.14 1.67 -7.16
N LEU A 111 9.27 2.38 -7.17
CA LEU A 111 10.02 2.71 -8.38
C LEU A 111 9.17 3.45 -9.44
N ALA A 112 8.11 4.15 -9.02
CA ALA A 112 7.22 4.85 -9.92
C ALA A 112 7.93 5.97 -10.67
N GLN A 113 7.62 6.12 -11.95
CA GLN A 113 7.98 7.27 -12.76
C GLN A 113 6.76 8.17 -12.91
N GLU A 114 6.95 9.48 -12.85
CA GLU A 114 5.86 10.42 -13.06
C GLU A 114 5.74 10.68 -14.57
N VAL A 115 4.58 10.29 -15.12
CA VAL A 115 4.26 10.45 -16.54
C VAL A 115 3.04 11.35 -16.63
N PRO A 116 3.18 12.60 -17.11
CA PRO A 116 2.08 13.56 -17.13
C PRO A 116 0.83 13.06 -17.86
N GLY A 117 -0.32 13.16 -17.20
CA GLY A 117 -1.61 12.76 -17.75
C GLY A 117 -1.88 11.25 -17.73
N GLU A 118 -0.95 10.42 -17.28
CA GLU A 118 -1.09 8.98 -17.21
C GLU A 118 -1.22 8.49 -15.75
N PRO A 119 -1.86 7.35 -15.47
CA PRO A 119 -1.97 6.83 -14.11
C PRO A 119 -0.64 6.22 -13.63
N ILE A 120 -0.39 6.27 -12.32
CA ILE A 120 0.86 5.81 -11.70
C ILE A 120 1.17 4.32 -11.98
N TYR A 121 0.16 3.47 -12.05
CA TYR A 121 0.31 2.02 -12.19
C TYR A 121 0.87 1.56 -13.54
N ILE A 122 0.96 2.45 -14.56
CA ILE A 122 1.60 2.08 -15.83
C ILE A 122 3.13 2.11 -15.75
N SER A 123 3.69 2.75 -14.72
CA SER A 123 5.14 2.95 -14.58
C SER A 123 5.72 2.27 -13.34
N ALA A 124 4.90 1.66 -12.50
CA ALA A 124 5.29 1.16 -11.19
C ALA A 124 4.76 -0.24 -10.91
N PRO A 125 5.59 -1.15 -10.37
CA PRO A 125 5.08 -2.35 -9.71
C PRO A 125 4.20 -1.97 -8.52
N GLU A 126 3.17 -2.77 -8.27
CA GLU A 126 2.20 -2.54 -7.21
C GLU A 126 2.18 -3.69 -6.21
N TYR A 127 2.33 -3.34 -4.93
CA TYR A 127 1.96 -4.20 -3.80
C TYR A 127 0.48 -3.98 -3.53
N GLN A 128 -0.36 -4.96 -3.85
CA GLN A 128 -1.82 -4.84 -3.73
C GLN A 128 -2.27 -4.69 -2.28
N ILE A 129 -3.22 -3.80 -2.03
CA ILE A 129 -3.91 -3.59 -0.76
C ILE A 129 -5.41 -3.82 -0.98
N LEU A 130 -5.96 -4.92 -0.42
CA LEU A 130 -7.31 -5.34 -0.76
C LEU A 130 -8.03 -6.03 0.41
N ASP A 131 -9.33 -5.82 0.52
CA ASP A 131 -10.21 -6.73 1.24
C ASP A 131 -10.47 -7.97 0.37
N ASN A 132 -9.65 -8.99 0.54
CA ASN A 132 -9.71 -10.21 -0.27
C ASN A 132 -11.04 -10.95 -0.21
N ALA A 133 -11.82 -10.74 0.86
CA ALA A 133 -13.08 -11.46 1.06
C ALA A 133 -14.27 -10.77 0.37
N ASN A 134 -14.23 -9.45 0.20
CA ASN A 134 -15.41 -8.70 -0.23
C ASN A 134 -15.19 -7.88 -1.52
N HIS A 135 -13.95 -7.57 -1.90
CA HIS A 135 -13.69 -6.85 -3.15
C HIS A 135 -13.69 -7.80 -4.35
N PRO A 136 -14.40 -7.47 -5.45
CA PRO A 136 -14.53 -8.37 -6.60
C PRO A 136 -13.19 -8.67 -7.30
N ASP A 137 -12.23 -7.75 -7.27
CA ASP A 137 -10.92 -7.93 -7.92
C ASP A 137 -10.12 -9.12 -7.34
N ALA A 138 -10.36 -9.48 -6.07
CA ALA A 138 -9.74 -10.66 -5.45
C ALA A 138 -10.02 -11.99 -6.19
N MET A 139 -11.13 -12.04 -6.93
CA MET A 139 -11.58 -13.21 -7.69
C MET A 139 -11.19 -13.13 -9.17
N LEU A 140 -10.60 -12.02 -9.59
CA LEU A 140 -10.11 -11.81 -10.95
C LEU A 140 -8.64 -12.20 -11.06
N GLY A 141 -8.10 -12.16 -12.28
CA GLY A 141 -6.71 -12.55 -12.55
C GLY A 141 -6.50 -14.06 -12.51
N VAL A 142 -5.30 -14.50 -12.13
CA VAL A 142 -4.87 -15.90 -12.10
C VAL A 142 -4.31 -16.25 -10.72
N ASP A 143 -4.76 -17.36 -10.14
CA ASP A 143 -4.24 -17.93 -8.88
C ASP A 143 -4.22 -16.95 -7.68
N GLY A 144 -5.05 -15.90 -7.68
CA GLY A 144 -5.09 -14.89 -6.63
C GLY A 144 -4.03 -13.80 -6.78
N ASN A 145 -3.48 -13.58 -7.97
CA ASN A 145 -2.46 -12.57 -8.25
C ASN A 145 -2.97 -11.10 -8.17
N ARG A 146 -4.26 -10.92 -7.80
CA ARG A 146 -4.85 -9.63 -7.47
C ARG A 146 -5.28 -9.50 -6.00
N GLN A 147 -4.94 -10.49 -5.17
CA GLN A 147 -5.14 -10.42 -3.73
C GLN A 147 -4.06 -9.59 -3.05
N SER A 148 -4.31 -9.17 -1.80
CA SER A 148 -3.37 -8.32 -1.04
C SER A 148 -1.96 -8.90 -0.98
N ALA A 149 -0.96 -8.03 -1.00
CA ALA A 149 0.48 -8.30 -1.05
C ALA A 149 0.99 -8.98 -2.33
N SER A 150 0.11 -9.33 -3.29
CA SER A 150 0.54 -9.78 -4.61
C SER A 150 1.30 -8.67 -5.36
N LEU A 151 2.20 -9.05 -6.25
CA LEU A 151 2.58 -8.18 -7.36
C LEU A 151 1.38 -8.17 -8.32
N TYR A 152 0.64 -7.06 -8.32
CA TYR A 152 -0.67 -6.97 -8.96
C TYR A 152 -0.68 -7.48 -10.39
N ASP A 153 -1.63 -8.36 -10.69
CA ASP A 153 -1.85 -9.00 -11.99
C ASP A 153 -0.69 -9.89 -12.50
N MET A 154 0.37 -10.10 -11.72
CA MET A 154 1.55 -10.88 -12.12
C MET A 154 1.83 -12.06 -11.19
N ILE A 155 2.18 -11.83 -9.91
CA ILE A 155 2.60 -12.88 -8.98
C ILE A 155 1.69 -12.88 -7.75
N PRO A 156 1.03 -14.03 -7.44
CA PRO A 156 0.22 -14.14 -6.23
C PRO A 156 1.08 -14.18 -4.96
N ALA A 157 0.61 -13.50 -3.89
CA ALA A 157 1.19 -13.65 -2.56
C ALA A 157 0.89 -15.04 -1.98
N LYS A 158 1.92 -15.80 -1.61
CA LYS A 158 1.82 -17.13 -1.00
C LYS A 158 2.81 -17.29 0.15
N PRO A 159 2.35 -17.65 1.40
CA PRO A 159 0.94 -17.87 1.74
C PRO A 159 0.16 -16.56 1.79
N GLN A 160 -1.14 -16.62 1.43
CA GLN A 160 -2.03 -15.48 1.68
C GLN A 160 -2.40 -15.44 3.16
N ASN A 161 -1.96 -14.39 3.87
CA ASN A 161 -2.12 -14.26 5.31
C ASN A 161 -2.66 -12.89 5.75
N SER A 162 -3.39 -12.19 4.85
CA SER A 162 -4.04 -10.94 5.20
C SER A 162 -5.09 -11.15 6.28
N LYS A 163 -5.19 -10.18 7.17
CA LYS A 163 -6.28 -10.10 8.14
C LYS A 163 -7.51 -9.49 7.48
N PRO A 164 -8.73 -9.78 8.01
CA PRO A 164 -9.97 -9.20 7.50
C PRO A 164 -9.98 -7.66 7.51
N TRP A 165 -10.91 -7.08 6.74
CA TRP A 165 -11.20 -5.65 6.79
C TRP A 165 -11.43 -5.16 8.24
N GLY A 166 -11.04 -3.93 8.52
CA GLY A 166 -11.08 -3.33 9.86
C GLY A 166 -9.90 -3.72 10.75
N GLU A 167 -9.08 -4.71 10.38
CA GLU A 167 -7.89 -5.09 11.12
C GLU A 167 -6.60 -4.54 10.48
N TRP A 168 -5.61 -4.25 11.33
CA TRP A 168 -4.31 -3.78 10.87
C TRP A 168 -3.42 -4.92 10.38
N ASN A 169 -2.92 -4.77 9.17
CA ASN A 169 -1.89 -5.60 8.55
C ASN A 169 -0.55 -4.86 8.54
N THR A 170 0.55 -5.59 8.49
CA THR A 170 1.88 -5.04 8.22
C THR A 170 2.32 -5.44 6.82
N GLY A 171 2.82 -4.47 6.06
CA GLY A 171 3.45 -4.67 4.77
C GLY A 171 4.94 -4.29 4.84
N LYS A 172 5.76 -4.99 4.07
CA LYS A 172 7.14 -4.58 3.79
C LYS A 172 7.51 -4.93 2.35
N ILE A 173 8.17 -4.01 1.68
CA ILE A 173 8.73 -4.19 0.35
C ILE A 173 10.23 -3.97 0.45
N MET A 174 11.05 -4.98 0.11
CA MET A 174 12.48 -4.83 -0.08
C MET A 174 12.77 -4.73 -1.58
N VAL A 175 13.54 -3.73 -1.97
CA VAL A 175 14.12 -3.59 -3.30
C VAL A 175 15.63 -3.47 -3.15
N TYR A 176 16.38 -4.43 -3.71
CA TYR A 176 17.82 -4.39 -3.62
C TYR A 176 18.46 -4.95 -4.91
N LYS A 177 19.10 -4.08 -5.68
CA LYS A 177 19.79 -4.43 -6.94
C LYS A 177 18.91 -5.29 -7.87
N GLY A 178 17.63 -4.91 -8.03
CA GLY A 178 16.67 -5.60 -8.86
C GLY A 178 15.94 -6.76 -8.19
N THR A 179 16.42 -7.29 -7.08
CA THR A 179 15.65 -8.25 -6.27
C THR A 179 14.56 -7.51 -5.52
N VAL A 180 13.32 -7.98 -5.63
CA VAL A 180 12.16 -7.47 -4.91
C VAL A 180 11.54 -8.57 -4.09
N VAL A 181 11.23 -8.26 -2.81
CA VAL A 181 10.55 -9.18 -1.91
C VAL A 181 9.38 -8.47 -1.25
N HIS A 182 8.19 -9.07 -1.33
CA HIS A 182 7.04 -8.63 -0.54
C HIS A 182 6.89 -9.45 0.72
N TYR A 183 6.64 -8.75 1.82
CA TYR A 183 6.28 -9.35 3.10
C TYR A 183 4.90 -8.90 3.52
N GLN A 184 4.10 -9.81 4.05
CA GLN A 184 2.81 -9.52 4.68
C GLN A 184 2.74 -10.18 6.04
N ASN A 185 2.38 -9.41 7.06
CA ASN A 185 2.28 -9.88 8.45
C ASN A 185 3.51 -10.67 8.92
N GLY A 186 4.71 -10.16 8.55
CA GLY A 186 6.01 -10.70 8.96
C GLY A 186 6.51 -11.90 8.14
N GLN A 187 5.75 -12.38 7.15
CA GLN A 187 6.16 -13.48 6.27
C GLN A 187 6.56 -12.97 4.89
N ASN A 188 7.63 -13.51 4.30
CA ASN A 188 7.92 -13.38 2.88
C ASN A 188 6.81 -14.12 2.12
N VAL A 189 6.10 -13.41 1.22
CA VAL A 189 4.97 -13.95 0.47
C VAL A 189 5.21 -14.03 -1.03
N LEU A 190 6.20 -13.29 -1.55
CA LEU A 190 6.72 -13.44 -2.92
C LEU A 190 8.10 -12.79 -3.06
N GLU A 191 8.84 -13.27 -4.07
CA GLU A 191 10.11 -12.72 -4.50
C GLU A 191 10.19 -12.75 -6.03
N TYR A 192 10.79 -11.74 -6.64
CA TYR A 192 11.06 -11.68 -8.07
C TYR A 192 12.24 -10.77 -8.39
N HIS A 193 12.68 -10.78 -9.65
CA HIS A 193 13.85 -10.03 -10.09
C HIS A 193 13.52 -9.15 -11.28
N LEU A 194 13.57 -7.84 -11.07
CA LEU A 194 13.41 -6.82 -12.11
C LEU A 194 14.52 -6.91 -13.17
N TRP A 195 14.23 -6.44 -14.36
CA TRP A 195 15.18 -6.30 -15.49
C TRP A 195 15.80 -7.61 -15.97
N THR A 196 15.12 -8.73 -15.72
CA THR A 196 15.54 -10.09 -16.12
C THR A 196 14.63 -10.63 -17.22
N PRO A 197 15.04 -11.73 -17.92
CA PRO A 197 14.14 -12.41 -18.84
C PRO A 197 12.82 -12.85 -18.18
N GLN A 198 12.87 -13.29 -16.91
CA GLN A 198 11.68 -13.69 -16.16
C GLN A 198 10.74 -12.50 -15.90
N TRP A 199 11.30 -11.31 -15.64
CA TRP A 199 10.50 -10.08 -15.53
C TRP A 199 9.74 -9.79 -16.83
N LYS A 200 10.42 -9.95 -17.98
CA LYS A 200 9.78 -9.81 -19.29
C LYS A 200 8.65 -10.82 -19.49
N GLU A 201 8.86 -12.08 -19.14
CA GLU A 201 7.83 -13.14 -19.24
C GLU A 201 6.59 -12.81 -18.38
N LEU A 202 6.78 -12.28 -17.19
CA LEU A 202 5.69 -11.84 -16.32
C LEU A 202 4.88 -10.69 -16.95
N LEU A 203 5.57 -9.71 -17.53
CA LEU A 203 4.91 -8.59 -18.23
C LEU A 203 4.14 -9.08 -19.45
N ASP A 204 4.73 -9.95 -20.27
CA ASP A 204 4.10 -10.50 -21.46
C ASP A 204 2.81 -11.29 -21.11
N ALA A 205 2.76 -11.93 -19.95
CA ALA A 205 1.59 -12.69 -19.48
C ALA A 205 0.51 -11.81 -18.81
N SER A 206 0.83 -10.58 -18.42
CA SER A 206 -0.06 -9.68 -17.65
C SER A 206 -0.99 -8.84 -18.53
N LYS A 207 -1.81 -7.99 -17.88
CA LYS A 207 -2.57 -6.94 -18.56
C LYS A 207 -1.68 -5.85 -19.17
N PHE A 208 -0.41 -5.74 -18.72
CA PHE A 208 0.57 -4.77 -19.18
C PHE A 208 1.42 -5.28 -20.35
N SER A 209 1.04 -6.38 -20.99
CA SER A 209 1.77 -6.91 -22.15
C SER A 209 1.83 -5.89 -23.29
N GLN A 210 2.88 -5.98 -24.11
CA GLN A 210 3.11 -5.07 -25.22
C GLN A 210 1.94 -4.98 -26.20
N ASP A 211 1.23 -6.09 -26.43
CA ASP A 211 0.07 -6.12 -27.32
C ASP A 211 -1.16 -5.45 -26.74
N LYS A 212 -1.31 -5.45 -25.40
CA LYS A 212 -2.49 -4.89 -24.71
C LYS A 212 -2.28 -3.43 -24.31
N TRP A 213 -1.09 -3.10 -23.81
CA TRP A 213 -0.77 -1.76 -23.31
C TRP A 213 0.70 -1.38 -23.57
N PRO A 214 1.05 -0.98 -24.80
CA PRO A 214 2.44 -0.70 -25.20
C PRO A 214 3.18 0.27 -24.29
N LEU A 215 2.54 1.40 -23.91
CA LEU A 215 3.17 2.42 -23.06
C LEU A 215 3.50 1.85 -21.66
N ALA A 216 2.56 1.15 -21.03
CA ALA A 216 2.81 0.53 -19.73
C ALA A 216 3.91 -0.54 -19.81
N TYR A 217 3.94 -1.32 -20.89
CA TYR A 217 4.99 -2.29 -21.13
C TYR A 217 6.38 -1.64 -21.21
N ASP A 218 6.52 -0.58 -22.01
CA ASP A 218 7.79 0.12 -22.22
C ASP A 218 8.31 0.77 -20.93
N LEU A 219 7.42 1.27 -20.07
CA LEU A 219 7.76 1.84 -18.76
C LEU A 219 8.13 0.76 -17.74
N LEU A 220 7.33 -0.31 -17.64
CA LEU A 220 7.52 -1.36 -16.65
C LEU A 220 8.69 -2.29 -16.98
N ILE A 221 9.01 -2.53 -18.27
CA ILE A 221 10.16 -3.35 -18.63
C ILE A 221 11.48 -2.73 -18.13
N ASN A 222 11.54 -1.40 -18.08
CA ASN A 222 12.64 -0.62 -17.50
C ASN A 222 12.17 0.15 -16.24
N CYS A 223 11.50 -0.55 -15.33
CA CYS A 223 10.96 0.01 -14.10
C CYS A 223 12.04 0.82 -13.34
N GLY A 224 11.69 2.04 -12.93
CA GLY A 224 12.63 2.98 -12.31
C GLY A 224 13.48 3.78 -13.30
N GLY A 225 13.28 3.59 -14.62
CA GLY A 225 14.02 4.29 -15.67
C GLY A 225 15.53 3.94 -15.70
N GLU A 226 16.34 4.78 -16.33
CA GLU A 226 17.79 4.55 -16.52
C GLU A 226 18.54 4.42 -15.19
N GLU A 227 18.14 5.19 -14.19
CA GLU A 227 18.79 5.19 -12.87
C GLU A 227 18.30 4.06 -11.95
N HIS A 228 17.26 3.32 -12.34
CA HIS A 228 16.61 2.30 -11.53
C HIS A 228 16.16 2.84 -10.15
N GLU A 229 15.61 4.06 -10.14
CA GLU A 229 15.06 4.71 -8.97
C GLU A 229 13.68 5.28 -9.26
N GLY A 230 12.83 5.40 -8.23
CA GLY A 230 11.51 5.97 -8.43
C GLY A 230 10.81 6.35 -7.13
N TYR A 231 9.63 6.92 -7.29
CA TYR A 231 8.80 7.35 -6.18
C TYR A 231 8.13 6.17 -5.48
N ILE A 232 7.83 6.36 -4.19
CA ILE A 232 6.88 5.54 -3.44
C ILE A 232 5.51 6.22 -3.56
N GLY A 233 4.49 5.45 -3.94
CA GLY A 233 3.12 5.95 -4.10
C GLY A 233 2.08 5.17 -3.32
N LEU A 234 0.94 5.81 -3.03
CA LEU A 234 -0.24 5.21 -2.45
C LEU A 234 -1.43 5.47 -3.38
N GLN A 235 -2.18 4.40 -3.66
CA GLN A 235 -3.31 4.44 -4.60
C GLN A 235 -4.58 4.99 -3.95
N ASP A 236 -5.27 5.84 -4.71
CA ASP A 236 -6.68 6.18 -4.50
C ASP A 236 -7.56 5.38 -5.46
N HIS A 237 -8.22 4.35 -4.95
CA HIS A 237 -9.19 3.54 -5.70
C HIS A 237 -10.65 3.90 -5.34
N GLY A 238 -10.87 5.05 -4.69
CA GLY A 238 -12.20 5.52 -4.31
C GLY A 238 -12.77 4.91 -3.05
N ASP A 239 -11.96 4.20 -2.28
CA ASP A 239 -12.36 3.44 -1.08
C ASP A 239 -11.65 3.95 0.18
N ASP A 240 -12.22 3.66 1.35
CA ASP A 240 -11.62 3.99 2.64
C ASP A 240 -10.44 3.07 2.96
N VAL A 241 -9.23 3.62 3.01
CA VAL A 241 -8.01 2.91 3.41
C VAL A 241 -7.17 3.78 4.34
N TRP A 242 -6.56 3.17 5.35
CA TRP A 242 -5.72 3.82 6.34
C TRP A 242 -4.31 3.25 6.29
N TYR A 243 -3.32 4.15 6.33
CA TYR A 243 -1.91 3.83 6.44
C TYR A 243 -1.32 4.47 7.69
N ARG A 244 -0.30 3.83 8.28
CA ARG A 244 0.48 4.40 9.38
C ARG A 244 1.87 3.80 9.46
N ASN A 245 2.76 4.42 10.23
CA ASN A 245 4.11 3.93 10.46
C ASN A 245 4.87 3.66 9.14
N ILE A 246 4.77 4.60 8.18
CA ILE A 246 5.43 4.45 6.88
C ILE A 246 6.88 4.90 7.04
N LYS A 247 7.81 3.97 6.81
CA LYS A 247 9.26 4.22 6.93
C LYS A 247 9.99 3.55 5.79
N ILE A 248 11.09 4.13 5.39
CA ILE A 248 12.00 3.56 4.41
C ILE A 248 13.41 3.50 5.00
N LYS A 249 14.04 2.35 4.86
CA LYS A 249 15.45 2.15 5.17
C LYS A 249 16.22 2.06 3.86
N ILE A 250 17.20 2.95 3.69
CA ILE A 250 18.10 2.93 2.52
C ILE A 250 19.05 1.75 2.66
N LEU A 251 19.23 1.01 1.57
CA LEU A 251 20.16 -0.10 1.43
C LEU A 251 21.31 0.31 0.49
N ASP A 252 22.56 0.05 0.91
CA ASP A 252 23.76 0.39 0.12
C ASP A 252 24.08 -0.66 -0.94
#